data_644df59804bd7ce852f5764eaa7509eb
#
_entry.id   644df59804bd7ce852f5764eaa7509eb
#
_cell.length_a   1.000
_cell.length_b   1.000
_cell.length_c   1.000
_cell.angle_alpha   90.00
_cell.angle_beta   90.00
_cell.angle_gamma   90.00
#
_symmetry.space_group_name_H-M   'P 1'
#
loop_
_entity.id
_entity.type
_entity.pdbx_description
1 polymer ?
#
loop_
_entity_poly.entity_id
_entity_poly.type
_entity_poly.pdbx_seq_one_letter_code
_entity_poly.pdbx_strand_id
1 'polypeptide(L)'
;YTPEELLEKLHAIEAHGNRERKMRWGSRTIDLDILFYDDEVISTPELTIPHIDMANRLFVLEPLCEIAPYLWHPVLKKTVLQMKQELKGRKDIVLFDLDGTITNSKEGITKCAQYALKAYGIDEPDADKLEFFIGPPLKNTFMEHYGMDEETAVAAVAKYRERYHPTGIFECSLFDGVEDALKSLKRKGYRIGLASSKPEESCRRILEHFHILSYFDEVVGATMDGRIDSKYE
;
A
#
# COMPACT_ATOMS: atom_id res chain seq x y z
N TYR A 1 0.41 -30.27 -27.73
CA TYR A 1 -0.48 -30.20 -26.55
C TYR A 1 -1.50 -29.10 -26.79
N THR A 2 -2.72 -29.26 -26.29
CA THR A 2 -3.63 -28.14 -26.17
C THR A 2 -3.16 -27.19 -25.05
N PRO A 3 -3.68 -25.94 -24.96
CA PRO A 3 -3.34 -25.03 -23.85
C PRO A 3 -3.63 -25.61 -22.47
N GLU A 4 -4.73 -26.36 -22.32
CA GLU A 4 -5.12 -27.03 -21.08
C GLU A 4 -4.15 -28.18 -20.74
N GLU A 5 -3.81 -29.03 -21.71
CA GLU A 5 -2.81 -30.10 -21.51
C GLU A 5 -1.43 -29.53 -21.14
N LEU A 6 -1.07 -28.38 -21.72
CA LEU A 6 0.17 -27.69 -21.36
C LEU A 6 0.12 -27.20 -19.92
N LEU A 7 -0.99 -26.56 -19.50
CA LEU A 7 -1.18 -26.08 -18.14
C LEU A 7 -1.08 -27.22 -17.12
N GLU A 8 -1.71 -28.37 -17.38
CA GLU A 8 -1.61 -29.56 -16.52
C GLU A 8 -0.17 -30.04 -16.34
N LYS A 9 0.63 -30.03 -17.45
CA LYS A 9 2.04 -30.41 -17.40
C LYS A 9 2.87 -29.42 -16.58
N LEU A 10 2.63 -28.12 -16.74
CA LEU A 10 3.31 -27.08 -15.95
C LEU A 10 3.00 -27.23 -14.46
N HIS A 11 1.73 -27.46 -14.10
CA HIS A 11 1.35 -27.75 -12.72
C HIS A 11 2.02 -29.01 -12.17
N ALA A 12 2.18 -30.06 -12.97
CA ALA A 12 2.91 -31.26 -12.56
C ALA A 12 4.39 -30.98 -12.30
N ILE A 13 5.03 -30.15 -13.11
CA ILE A 13 6.43 -29.71 -12.91
C ILE A 13 6.55 -28.89 -11.63
N GLU A 14 5.67 -27.93 -11.40
CA GLU A 14 5.64 -27.15 -10.17
C GLU A 14 5.44 -28.00 -8.92
N ALA A 15 4.56 -29.00 -8.99
CA ALA A 15 4.34 -29.95 -7.90
C ALA A 15 5.60 -30.79 -7.59
N HIS A 16 6.35 -31.21 -8.63
CA HIS A 16 7.65 -31.89 -8.48
C HIS A 16 8.73 -30.99 -7.87
N GLY A 17 8.65 -29.68 -8.09
CA GLY A 17 9.54 -28.67 -7.54
C GLY A 17 9.24 -28.32 -6.07
N ASN A 18 8.43 -29.10 -5.36
CA ASN A 18 8.00 -28.85 -3.97
C ASN A 18 7.34 -27.47 -3.79
N ARG A 19 6.35 -27.15 -4.63
CA ARG A 19 5.54 -25.94 -4.49
C ARG A 19 4.75 -25.96 -3.18
N GLU A 20 5.34 -25.47 -2.09
CA GLU A 20 4.64 -25.25 -0.83
C GLU A 20 4.01 -23.85 -0.78
N ARG A 21 2.70 -23.79 -0.64
CA ARG A 21 1.96 -22.53 -0.42
C ARG A 21 1.94 -22.21 1.06
N LYS A 22 2.95 -21.48 1.57
CA LYS A 22 3.00 -21.09 3.00
C LYS A 22 2.11 -19.89 3.34
N MET A 23 1.81 -19.00 2.37
CA MET A 23 0.89 -17.86 2.51
C MET A 23 0.25 -17.50 1.17
N ARG A 24 -0.93 -16.83 1.20
CA ARG A 24 -1.70 -16.49 -0.01
C ARG A 24 -0.91 -15.66 -1.05
N TRP A 25 0.08 -14.88 -0.61
CA TRP A 25 0.96 -14.05 -1.44
C TRP A 25 2.44 -14.27 -1.15
N GLY A 26 2.82 -15.45 -0.58
CA GLY A 26 4.20 -15.80 -0.24
C GLY A 26 5.03 -16.19 -1.46
N SER A 27 6.37 -16.15 -1.30
CA SER A 27 7.31 -16.64 -2.31
C SER A 27 7.08 -18.12 -2.63
N ARG A 28 7.22 -18.49 -3.90
CA ARG A 28 7.12 -19.86 -4.42
C ARG A 28 8.49 -20.33 -4.85
N THR A 29 8.73 -21.65 -4.79
CA THR A 29 9.98 -22.23 -5.26
C THR A 29 10.11 -22.12 -6.79
N ILE A 30 8.99 -22.33 -7.49
CA ILE A 30 8.88 -22.18 -8.95
C ILE A 30 7.44 -21.76 -9.29
N ASP A 31 7.28 -20.94 -10.32
CA ASP A 31 6.01 -20.48 -10.87
C ASP A 31 6.14 -20.44 -12.40
N LEU A 32 5.33 -21.22 -13.12
CA LEU A 32 5.41 -21.39 -14.56
C LEU A 32 4.12 -20.85 -15.21
N ASP A 33 4.19 -19.67 -15.78
CA ASP A 33 3.06 -19.02 -16.44
C ASP A 33 3.13 -19.22 -17.97
N ILE A 34 1.98 -19.51 -18.60
CA ILE A 34 1.84 -19.48 -20.06
C ILE A 34 1.59 -18.02 -20.47
N LEU A 35 2.56 -17.39 -21.13
CA LEU A 35 2.44 -15.99 -21.56
C LEU A 35 1.61 -15.85 -22.83
N PHE A 36 1.90 -16.68 -23.83
CA PHE A 36 1.22 -16.78 -25.13
C PHE A 36 1.09 -18.24 -25.55
N TYR A 37 0.12 -18.50 -26.40
CA TYR A 37 -0.03 -19.77 -27.08
C TYR A 37 -0.53 -19.47 -28.50
N ASP A 38 0.41 -19.45 -29.46
CA ASP A 38 0.19 -18.93 -30.79
C ASP A 38 -0.59 -17.59 -30.80
N ASP A 39 -1.64 -17.47 -31.59
CA ASP A 39 -2.52 -16.30 -31.64
C ASP A 39 -3.83 -16.49 -30.83
N GLU A 40 -3.86 -17.51 -29.98
CA GLU A 40 -5.05 -17.90 -29.22
C GLU A 40 -5.41 -16.85 -28.15
N VAL A 41 -6.71 -16.67 -27.96
CA VAL A 41 -7.28 -15.85 -26.87
C VAL A 41 -8.22 -16.74 -26.08
N ILE A 42 -7.82 -17.05 -24.85
CA ILE A 42 -8.54 -17.94 -23.94
C ILE A 42 -8.87 -17.16 -22.67
N SER A 43 -10.09 -17.31 -22.17
CA SER A 43 -10.52 -16.70 -20.92
C SER A 43 -11.44 -17.67 -20.19
N THR A 44 -10.86 -18.54 -19.38
CA THR A 44 -11.55 -19.46 -18.48
C THR A 44 -11.19 -19.15 -17.02
N PRO A 45 -11.89 -19.73 -16.05
CA PRO A 45 -11.51 -19.57 -14.64
C PRO A 45 -10.10 -20.08 -14.31
N GLU A 46 -9.61 -21.07 -15.08
CA GLU A 46 -8.34 -21.75 -14.85
C GLU A 46 -7.20 -21.18 -15.71
N LEU A 47 -7.51 -20.64 -16.90
CA LEU A 47 -6.51 -20.24 -17.89
C LEU A 47 -6.90 -18.99 -18.65
N THR A 48 -6.01 -17.99 -18.62
CA THR A 48 -6.14 -16.77 -19.45
C THR A 48 -4.92 -16.64 -20.36
N ILE A 49 -5.14 -16.61 -21.66
CA ILE A 49 -4.12 -16.43 -22.71
C ILE A 49 -4.54 -15.27 -23.62
N PRO A 50 -3.67 -14.30 -23.90
CA PRO A 50 -2.38 -14.04 -23.25
C PRO A 50 -2.50 -13.80 -21.75
N HIS A 51 -1.42 -14.07 -21.01
CA HIS A 51 -1.42 -13.92 -19.55
C HIS A 51 -1.89 -12.54 -19.13
N ILE A 52 -2.87 -12.50 -18.21
CA ILE A 52 -3.63 -11.29 -17.87
C ILE A 52 -2.78 -10.09 -17.45
N ASP A 53 -1.69 -10.33 -16.73
CA ASP A 53 -0.84 -9.29 -16.15
C ASP A 53 0.49 -9.09 -16.88
N MET A 54 0.79 -9.83 -17.93
CA MET A 54 2.12 -9.80 -18.55
C MET A 54 2.54 -8.40 -19.02
N ALA A 55 1.57 -7.63 -19.53
CA ALA A 55 1.82 -6.27 -20.05
C ALA A 55 2.17 -5.25 -18.94
N ASN A 56 1.90 -5.58 -17.68
CA ASN A 56 2.20 -4.74 -16.51
C ASN A 56 3.46 -5.19 -15.74
N ARG A 57 4.16 -6.22 -16.23
CA ARG A 57 5.31 -6.83 -15.55
C ARG A 57 6.59 -6.63 -16.35
N LEU A 58 7.41 -5.67 -15.96
CA LEU A 58 8.66 -5.36 -16.68
C LEU A 58 9.63 -6.55 -16.68
N PHE A 59 9.69 -7.32 -15.56
CA PHE A 59 10.52 -8.52 -15.44
C PHE A 59 10.09 -9.67 -16.41
N VAL A 60 8.85 -9.60 -16.94
CA VAL A 60 8.36 -10.49 -18.02
C VAL A 60 8.68 -9.89 -19.38
N LEU A 61 8.38 -8.59 -19.59
CA LEU A 61 8.54 -7.95 -20.89
C LEU A 61 10.02 -7.74 -21.30
N GLU A 62 10.94 -7.59 -20.34
CA GLU A 62 12.35 -7.42 -20.66
C GLU A 62 12.96 -8.67 -21.35
N PRO A 63 12.96 -9.85 -20.73
CA PRO A 63 13.49 -11.05 -21.37
C PRO A 63 12.67 -11.48 -22.60
N LEU A 64 11.36 -11.33 -22.57
CA LEU A 64 10.52 -11.63 -23.72
C LEU A 64 10.86 -10.71 -24.92
N CYS A 65 11.15 -9.44 -24.67
CA CYS A 65 11.57 -8.51 -25.72
C CYS A 65 12.95 -8.83 -26.33
N GLU A 66 13.83 -9.50 -25.59
CA GLU A 66 15.13 -9.96 -26.12
C GLU A 66 14.96 -11.08 -27.15
N ILE A 67 14.01 -11.98 -26.93
CA ILE A 67 13.81 -13.16 -27.79
C ILE A 67 12.71 -12.95 -28.85
N ALA A 68 11.69 -12.13 -28.58
CA ALA A 68 10.52 -11.96 -29.44
C ALA A 68 9.97 -10.51 -29.39
N PRO A 69 10.74 -9.48 -29.79
CA PRO A 69 10.31 -8.06 -29.65
C PRO A 69 9.06 -7.71 -30.46
N TYR A 70 8.85 -8.39 -31.59
CA TYR A 70 7.75 -8.13 -32.51
C TYR A 70 6.56 -9.09 -32.33
N LEU A 71 6.60 -9.99 -31.34
CA LEU A 71 5.47 -10.84 -31.03
C LEU A 71 4.25 -9.97 -30.70
N TRP A 72 3.14 -10.29 -31.38
CA TRP A 72 1.93 -9.49 -31.32
C TRP A 72 1.01 -9.97 -30.21
N HIS A 73 0.53 -9.03 -29.39
CA HIS A 73 -0.46 -9.32 -28.36
C HIS A 73 -1.87 -9.17 -28.95
N PRO A 74 -2.63 -10.27 -29.15
CA PRO A 74 -3.89 -10.25 -29.94
C PRO A 74 -4.99 -9.39 -29.30
N VAL A 75 -5.00 -9.26 -27.97
CA VAL A 75 -6.00 -8.46 -27.25
C VAL A 75 -5.62 -6.99 -27.18
N LEU A 76 -4.37 -6.68 -26.77
CA LEU A 76 -3.90 -5.29 -26.61
C LEU A 76 -3.54 -4.62 -27.92
N LYS A 77 -3.45 -5.38 -29.03
CA LYS A 77 -3.06 -4.87 -30.36
C LYS A 77 -1.73 -4.12 -30.35
N LYS A 78 -0.74 -4.68 -29.69
CA LYS A 78 0.61 -4.13 -29.52
C LYS A 78 1.67 -5.23 -29.60
N THR A 79 2.87 -4.86 -30.04
CA THR A 79 4.03 -5.76 -29.94
C THR A 79 4.60 -5.76 -28.52
N VAL A 80 5.37 -6.81 -28.18
CA VAL A 80 6.10 -6.88 -26.90
C VAL A 80 6.99 -5.65 -26.70
N LEU A 81 7.67 -5.20 -27.77
CA LEU A 81 8.49 -3.98 -27.72
C LEU A 81 7.67 -2.74 -27.37
N GLN A 82 6.49 -2.57 -27.97
CA GLN A 82 5.61 -1.44 -27.68
C GLN A 82 5.10 -1.49 -26.23
N MET A 83 4.67 -2.67 -25.77
CA MET A 83 4.24 -2.83 -24.36
C MET A 83 5.37 -2.51 -23.39
N LYS A 84 6.59 -2.98 -23.63
CA LYS A 84 7.78 -2.66 -22.85
C LYS A 84 8.08 -1.15 -22.83
N GLN A 85 8.02 -0.49 -23.99
CA GLN A 85 8.27 0.96 -24.10
C GLN A 85 7.21 1.77 -23.36
N GLU A 86 5.94 1.39 -23.48
CA GLU A 86 4.84 2.04 -22.75
C GLU A 86 4.98 1.85 -21.24
N LEU A 87 5.33 0.64 -20.79
CA LEU A 87 5.51 0.35 -19.37
C LEU A 87 6.73 1.11 -18.81
N LYS A 88 7.85 1.18 -19.54
CA LYS A 88 9.00 2.01 -19.16
C LYS A 88 8.70 3.51 -19.19
N GLY A 89 7.77 3.95 -20.02
CA GLY A 89 7.30 5.33 -20.07
C GLY A 89 6.29 5.67 -18.96
N ARG A 90 5.69 4.66 -18.32
CA ARG A 90 4.87 4.88 -17.12
C ARG A 90 5.82 5.26 -15.99
N LYS A 91 5.59 6.41 -15.40
CA LYS A 91 6.31 6.78 -14.18
C LYS A 91 5.84 5.87 -13.06
N ASP A 92 6.75 5.07 -12.51
CA ASP A 92 6.43 4.26 -11.34
C ASP A 92 5.93 5.17 -10.21
N ILE A 93 4.92 4.69 -9.50
CA ILE A 93 4.35 5.38 -8.34
C ILE A 93 4.95 4.73 -7.10
N VAL A 94 5.56 5.55 -6.25
CA VAL A 94 6.00 5.13 -4.91
C VAL A 94 4.96 5.60 -3.91
N LEU A 95 4.33 4.66 -3.21
CA LEU A 95 3.36 4.96 -2.17
C LEU A 95 4.04 4.92 -0.81
N PHE A 96 3.84 5.97 -0.04
CA PHE A 96 4.27 6.06 1.35
C PHE A 96 3.07 5.99 2.29
N ASP A 97 3.28 5.40 3.46
CA ASP A 97 2.44 5.65 4.64
C ASP A 97 2.96 6.89 5.37
N LEU A 98 2.16 7.46 6.26
CA LEU A 98 2.55 8.64 7.03
C LEU A 98 3.14 8.27 8.39
N ASP A 99 2.29 7.75 9.29
CA ASP A 99 2.66 7.46 10.67
C ASP A 99 3.59 6.24 10.77
N GLY A 100 4.77 6.42 11.35
CA GLY A 100 5.79 5.37 11.45
C GLY A 100 6.62 5.16 10.18
N THR A 101 6.38 5.94 9.11
CA THR A 101 7.12 5.84 7.83
C THR A 101 7.71 7.20 7.42
N ILE A 102 6.90 8.21 7.22
CA ILE A 102 7.33 9.59 6.94
C ILE A 102 7.60 10.32 8.26
N THR A 103 6.67 10.17 9.22
CA THR A 103 6.73 10.85 10.51
C THR A 103 6.81 9.90 11.69
N ASN A 104 7.64 10.25 12.66
CA ASN A 104 7.56 9.73 14.01
C ASN A 104 6.50 10.55 14.76
N SER A 105 5.29 10.04 14.79
CA SER A 105 4.12 10.68 15.41
C SER A 105 3.83 10.20 16.84
N LYS A 106 4.75 9.39 17.42
CA LYS A 106 4.57 8.77 18.73
C LYS A 106 4.19 9.78 19.79
N GLU A 107 4.93 10.87 19.91
CA GLU A 107 4.74 11.87 20.96
C GLU A 107 3.32 12.47 20.93
N GLY A 108 2.90 12.95 19.77
CA GLY A 108 1.58 13.59 19.62
C GLY A 108 0.44 12.62 19.83
N ILE A 109 0.53 11.41 19.27
CA ILE A 109 -0.51 10.38 19.39
C ILE A 109 -0.66 9.92 20.84
N THR A 110 0.45 9.55 21.49
CA THR A 110 0.40 9.03 22.85
C THR A 110 -0.05 10.06 23.88
N LYS A 111 0.42 11.31 23.77
CA LYS A 111 -0.07 12.42 24.63
C LYS A 111 -1.57 12.70 24.43
N CYS A 112 -2.09 12.58 23.21
CA CYS A 112 -3.52 12.74 22.96
C CYS A 112 -4.32 11.56 23.49
N ALA A 113 -3.79 10.33 23.42
CA ALA A 113 -4.39 9.17 24.04
C ALA A 113 -4.43 9.32 25.57
N GLN A 114 -3.33 9.74 26.21
CA GLN A 114 -3.30 10.04 27.66
C GLN A 114 -4.35 11.09 28.04
N TYR A 115 -4.45 12.18 27.26
CA TYR A 115 -5.45 13.21 27.48
C TYR A 115 -6.89 12.67 27.42
N ALA A 116 -7.19 11.83 26.44
CA ALA A 116 -8.50 11.21 26.31
C ALA A 116 -8.77 10.23 27.46
N LEU A 117 -7.85 9.31 27.74
CA LEU A 117 -7.96 8.31 28.81
C LEU A 117 -8.19 8.93 30.17
N LYS A 118 -7.49 10.02 30.47
CA LYS A 118 -7.63 10.75 31.73
C LYS A 118 -9.06 11.28 31.97
N ALA A 119 -9.78 11.63 30.91
CA ALA A 119 -11.18 12.06 31.02
C ALA A 119 -12.10 10.90 31.47
N TYR A 120 -11.69 9.67 31.32
CA TYR A 120 -12.38 8.44 31.75
C TYR A 120 -11.78 7.84 33.02
N GLY A 121 -10.93 8.59 33.73
CA GLY A 121 -10.32 8.15 34.99
C GLY A 121 -9.19 7.14 34.83
N ILE A 122 -8.70 6.96 33.61
CA ILE A 122 -7.57 6.07 33.29
C ILE A 122 -6.30 6.92 33.20
N ASP A 123 -5.36 6.72 34.11
CA ASP A 123 -4.07 7.40 34.13
C ASP A 123 -2.96 6.46 33.69
N GLU A 124 -2.45 6.63 32.50
CA GLU A 124 -1.29 5.90 31.97
C GLU A 124 -0.17 6.89 31.69
N PRO A 125 0.79 7.04 32.60
CA PRO A 125 1.90 7.98 32.44
C PRO A 125 2.96 7.52 31.45
N ASP A 126 3.04 6.22 31.17
CA ASP A 126 4.02 5.62 30.30
C ASP A 126 3.54 5.66 28.83
N ALA A 127 4.15 6.58 28.05
CA ALA A 127 3.80 6.76 26.65
C ALA A 127 4.15 5.54 25.78
N ASP A 128 5.14 4.72 26.19
CA ASP A 128 5.55 3.54 25.43
C ASP A 128 4.44 2.48 25.42
N LYS A 129 3.68 2.40 26.51
CA LYS A 129 2.52 1.51 26.59
C LYS A 129 1.34 1.92 25.70
N LEU A 130 1.38 3.08 25.08
CA LEU A 130 0.34 3.61 24.21
C LEU A 130 0.73 3.59 22.73
N GLU A 131 1.82 2.93 22.38
CA GLU A 131 2.28 2.83 20.98
C GLU A 131 1.28 2.13 20.07
N PHE A 132 0.41 1.26 20.59
CA PHE A 132 -0.64 0.59 19.83
C PHE A 132 -1.72 1.54 19.29
N PHE A 133 -1.74 2.82 19.72
CA PHE A 133 -2.57 3.86 19.09
C PHE A 133 -2.02 4.35 17.76
N ILE A 134 -0.77 4.02 17.42
CA ILE A 134 -0.11 4.48 16.19
C ILE A 134 -0.53 3.58 15.02
N GLY A 135 -1.32 4.11 14.09
CA GLY A 135 -1.73 3.42 12.86
C GLY A 135 -3.16 2.89 12.86
N PRO A 136 -3.61 2.09 13.85
CA PRO A 136 -4.97 1.58 13.88
C PRO A 136 -6.05 2.67 14.04
N PRO A 137 -7.32 2.40 13.61
CA PRO A 137 -8.44 3.29 13.87
C PRO A 137 -8.68 3.49 15.38
N LEU A 138 -8.66 4.72 15.84
CA LEU A 138 -8.77 5.09 17.26
C LEU A 138 -9.94 4.45 17.98
N LYS A 139 -11.16 4.42 17.35
CA LYS A 139 -12.36 3.83 17.95
C LYS A 139 -12.13 2.37 18.32
N ASN A 140 -11.60 1.59 17.39
CA ASN A 140 -11.32 0.19 17.61
C ASN A 140 -10.28 -0.01 18.71
N THR A 141 -9.25 0.83 18.73
CA THR A 141 -8.19 0.79 19.74
C THR A 141 -8.76 1.04 21.16
N PHE A 142 -9.65 2.02 21.35
CA PHE A 142 -10.30 2.25 22.63
C PHE A 142 -11.20 1.09 23.05
N MET A 143 -11.94 0.48 22.11
CA MET A 143 -12.77 -0.68 22.38
C MET A 143 -11.95 -1.92 22.77
N GLU A 144 -10.92 -2.24 21.99
CA GLU A 144 -10.14 -3.47 22.16
C GLU A 144 -9.23 -3.46 23.39
N HIS A 145 -8.57 -2.32 23.65
CA HIS A 145 -7.56 -2.24 24.72
C HIS A 145 -8.14 -1.77 26.06
N TYR A 146 -9.26 -1.03 26.04
CA TYR A 146 -9.86 -0.47 27.28
C TYR A 146 -11.27 -0.98 27.54
N GLY A 147 -11.80 -1.86 26.69
CA GLY A 147 -13.12 -2.46 26.89
C GLY A 147 -14.27 -1.43 26.81
N MET A 148 -14.05 -0.31 26.15
CA MET A 148 -15.09 0.71 25.97
C MET A 148 -16.16 0.19 25.02
N ASP A 149 -17.44 0.48 25.33
CA ASP A 149 -18.51 0.29 24.36
C ASP A 149 -18.39 1.29 23.20
N GLU A 150 -19.18 1.11 22.17
CA GLU A 150 -19.08 1.92 20.94
C GLU A 150 -19.34 3.41 21.21
N GLU A 151 -20.35 3.74 22.06
CA GLU A 151 -20.70 5.11 22.38
C GLU A 151 -19.58 5.81 23.16
N THR A 152 -19.03 5.13 24.16
CA THR A 152 -17.90 5.61 24.96
C THR A 152 -16.65 5.78 24.11
N ALA A 153 -16.36 4.81 23.22
CA ALA A 153 -15.20 4.89 22.33
C ALA A 153 -15.29 6.07 21.34
N VAL A 154 -16.48 6.35 20.79
CA VAL A 154 -16.71 7.53 19.94
C VAL A 154 -16.48 8.82 20.73
N ALA A 155 -16.97 8.90 21.96
CA ALA A 155 -16.74 10.06 22.83
C ALA A 155 -15.26 10.22 23.21
N ALA A 156 -14.55 9.11 23.45
CA ALA A 156 -13.10 9.12 23.70
C ALA A 156 -12.31 9.61 22.48
N VAL A 157 -12.70 9.21 21.27
CA VAL A 157 -12.12 9.75 20.03
C VAL A 157 -12.37 11.24 19.89
N ALA A 158 -13.56 11.73 20.21
CA ALA A 158 -13.83 13.17 20.22
C ALA A 158 -12.91 13.91 21.21
N LYS A 159 -12.74 13.34 22.41
CA LYS A 159 -11.85 13.89 23.45
C LYS A 159 -10.37 13.87 23.00
N TYR A 160 -9.91 12.81 22.37
CA TYR A 160 -8.60 12.73 21.73
C TYR A 160 -8.40 13.89 20.73
N ARG A 161 -9.38 14.11 19.84
CA ARG A 161 -9.34 15.12 18.78
C ARG A 161 -9.28 16.56 19.31
N GLU A 162 -9.85 16.84 20.47
CA GLU A 162 -9.78 18.16 21.12
C GLU A 162 -8.34 18.63 21.32
N ARG A 163 -7.44 17.71 21.69
CA ARG A 163 -6.01 18.01 21.86
C ARG A 163 -5.24 17.81 20.55
N TYR A 164 -5.63 16.81 19.76
CA TYR A 164 -4.88 16.42 18.57
C TYR A 164 -4.89 17.53 17.52
N HIS A 165 -6.04 18.08 17.18
CA HIS A 165 -6.15 19.07 16.11
C HIS A 165 -5.36 20.36 16.33
N PRO A 166 -5.35 20.99 17.50
CA PRO A 166 -4.58 22.22 17.72
C PRO A 166 -3.11 21.98 18.03
N THR A 167 -2.74 20.85 18.63
CA THR A 167 -1.41 20.67 19.20
C THR A 167 -0.78 19.34 18.78
N GLY A 168 -1.41 18.23 19.11
CA GLY A 168 -0.83 16.88 18.94
C GLY A 168 -0.45 16.54 17.53
N ILE A 169 -1.15 17.08 16.53
CA ILE A 169 -0.86 16.88 15.11
C ILE A 169 0.56 17.35 14.72
N PHE A 170 1.10 18.33 15.42
CA PHE A 170 2.43 18.91 15.18
C PHE A 170 3.50 18.41 16.16
N GLU A 171 3.10 17.63 17.19
CA GLU A 171 4.07 16.96 18.07
C GLU A 171 4.59 15.67 17.41
N CYS A 172 5.27 15.84 16.31
CA CYS A 172 5.89 14.78 15.51
C CYS A 172 7.17 15.30 14.86
N SER A 173 7.99 14.40 14.35
CA SER A 173 9.19 14.72 13.59
C SER A 173 9.29 13.89 12.33
N LEU A 174 10.00 14.36 11.32
CA LEU A 174 10.35 13.49 10.18
C LEU A 174 11.40 12.46 10.63
N PHE A 175 11.30 11.25 10.07
CA PHE A 175 12.41 10.32 10.17
C PHE A 175 13.61 10.81 9.36
N ASP A 176 14.81 10.48 9.83
CA ASP A 176 16.06 10.86 9.18
C ASP A 176 16.10 10.35 7.72
N GLY A 177 16.50 11.24 6.80
CA GLY A 177 16.64 10.91 5.38
C GLY A 177 15.35 10.94 4.55
N VAL A 178 14.18 11.17 5.15
CA VAL A 178 12.90 11.23 4.42
C VAL A 178 12.91 12.30 3.33
N GLU A 179 13.31 13.51 3.67
CA GLU A 179 13.32 14.61 2.71
C GLU A 179 14.28 14.35 1.54
N ASP A 180 15.46 13.79 1.82
CA ASP A 180 16.44 13.43 0.79
C ASP A 180 15.94 12.30 -0.10
N ALA A 181 15.23 11.32 0.47
CA ALA A 181 14.59 10.25 -0.28
C ALA A 181 13.52 10.79 -1.25
N LEU A 182 12.64 11.68 -0.76
CA LEU A 182 11.59 12.32 -1.58
C LEU A 182 12.21 13.14 -2.72
N LYS A 183 13.23 13.95 -2.43
CA LYS A 183 13.98 14.72 -3.43
C LYS A 183 14.64 13.81 -4.48
N SER A 184 15.23 12.70 -4.03
CA SER A 184 15.87 11.73 -4.92
C SER A 184 14.87 11.05 -5.85
N LEU A 185 13.72 10.61 -5.33
CA LEU A 185 12.64 10.01 -6.12
C LEU A 185 12.11 10.98 -7.17
N LYS A 186 11.84 12.24 -6.79
CA LYS A 186 11.39 13.26 -7.76
C LYS A 186 12.43 13.52 -8.86
N ARG A 187 13.72 13.62 -8.51
CA ARG A 187 14.79 13.79 -9.52
C ARG A 187 14.86 12.61 -10.49
N LYS A 188 14.57 11.41 -10.03
CA LYS A 188 14.51 10.19 -10.87
C LYS A 188 13.20 10.10 -11.68
N GLY A 189 12.25 11.01 -11.49
CA GLY A 189 11.01 11.10 -12.23
C GLY A 189 9.87 10.21 -11.70
N TYR A 190 10.00 9.64 -10.50
CA TYR A 190 8.90 8.90 -9.87
C TYR A 190 7.73 9.82 -9.51
N ARG A 191 6.51 9.28 -9.63
CA ARG A 191 5.34 9.84 -8.97
C ARG A 191 5.35 9.37 -7.52
N ILE A 192 4.96 10.25 -6.59
CA ILE A 192 4.93 9.94 -5.16
C ILE A 192 3.50 10.12 -4.66
N GLY A 193 2.95 9.07 -4.06
CA GLY A 193 1.67 9.11 -3.39
C GLY A 193 1.82 8.89 -1.88
N LEU A 194 0.90 9.44 -1.11
CA LEU A 194 0.67 9.08 0.28
C LEU A 194 -0.63 8.30 0.38
N ALA A 195 -0.62 7.18 1.11
CA ALA A 195 -1.82 6.42 1.48
C ALA A 195 -1.79 6.13 2.98
N SER A 196 -2.74 6.67 3.74
CA SER A 196 -2.77 6.56 5.19
C SER A 196 -4.19 6.31 5.72
N SER A 197 -4.28 5.59 6.84
CA SER A 197 -5.55 5.47 7.60
C SER A 197 -5.89 6.72 8.41
N LYS A 198 -5.01 7.72 8.43
CA LYS A 198 -5.28 9.04 9.02
C LYS A 198 -6.17 9.87 8.08
N PRO A 199 -7.07 10.73 8.59
CA PRO A 199 -7.85 11.64 7.75
C PRO A 199 -6.98 12.46 6.80
N GLU A 200 -7.37 12.56 5.52
CA GLU A 200 -6.60 13.23 4.47
C GLU A 200 -6.22 14.67 4.84
N GLU A 201 -7.16 15.43 5.41
CA GLU A 201 -6.89 16.80 5.87
C GLU A 201 -5.74 16.86 6.88
N SER A 202 -5.69 15.89 7.81
CA SER A 202 -4.61 15.80 8.80
C SER A 202 -3.29 15.44 8.14
N CYS A 203 -3.31 14.53 7.15
CA CYS A 203 -2.12 14.20 6.36
C CYS A 203 -1.55 15.44 5.66
N ARG A 204 -2.39 16.19 4.96
CA ARG A 204 -1.97 17.41 4.25
C ARG A 204 -1.38 18.45 5.21
N ARG A 205 -2.03 18.71 6.35
CA ARG A 205 -1.53 19.66 7.36
C ARG A 205 -0.13 19.28 7.90
N ILE A 206 0.12 17.99 8.11
CA ILE A 206 1.44 17.51 8.56
C ILE A 206 2.48 17.70 7.45
N LEU A 207 2.15 17.31 6.21
CA LEU A 207 3.07 17.47 5.08
C LEU A 207 3.38 18.95 4.78
N GLU A 208 2.40 19.85 4.96
CA GLU A 208 2.58 21.30 4.86
C GLU A 208 3.48 21.83 5.96
N HIS A 209 3.26 21.40 7.22
CA HIS A 209 4.07 21.78 8.38
C HIS A 209 5.56 21.49 8.17
N PHE A 210 5.88 20.36 7.55
CA PHE A 210 7.26 19.98 7.21
C PHE A 210 7.74 20.49 5.85
N HIS A 211 6.92 21.26 5.13
CA HIS A 211 7.22 21.79 3.79
C HIS A 211 7.53 20.71 2.73
N ILE A 212 6.96 19.50 2.89
CA ILE A 212 7.20 18.37 2.00
C ILE A 212 5.96 18.01 1.13
N LEU A 213 4.82 18.69 1.30
CA LEU A 213 3.60 18.39 0.53
C LEU A 213 3.84 18.47 -0.98
N SER A 214 4.68 19.39 -1.45
CA SER A 214 4.98 19.57 -2.88
C SER A 214 5.67 18.38 -3.55
N TYR A 215 6.22 17.44 -2.77
CA TYR A 215 6.78 16.21 -3.32
C TYR A 215 5.72 15.17 -3.67
N PHE A 216 4.52 15.27 -3.12
CA PHE A 216 3.45 14.30 -3.33
C PHE A 216 2.56 14.71 -4.50
N ASP A 217 2.38 13.79 -5.46
CA ASP A 217 1.46 13.96 -6.58
C ASP A 217 0.02 13.68 -6.16
N GLU A 218 -0.16 12.77 -5.18
CA GLU A 218 -1.45 12.38 -4.61
C GLU A 218 -1.32 12.16 -3.10
N VAL A 219 -2.34 12.58 -2.37
CA VAL A 219 -2.47 12.30 -0.92
C VAL A 219 -3.85 11.73 -0.69
N VAL A 220 -3.89 10.50 -0.22
CA VAL A 220 -5.13 9.77 0.08
C VAL A 220 -5.12 9.40 1.57
N GLY A 221 -6.18 9.74 2.27
CA GLY A 221 -6.39 9.41 3.66
C GLY A 221 -7.81 8.91 3.89
N ALA A 222 -8.12 8.47 5.12
CA ALA A 222 -9.48 8.12 5.50
C ALA A 222 -10.43 9.29 5.26
N THR A 223 -11.65 8.99 4.79
CA THR A 223 -12.69 10.00 4.59
C THR A 223 -13.49 10.20 5.86
N MET A 224 -13.96 11.44 6.10
CA MET A 224 -14.76 11.75 7.29
C MET A 224 -16.16 11.10 7.26
N ASP A 225 -16.63 10.68 6.10
CA ASP A 225 -17.93 10.02 5.89
C ASP A 225 -17.85 8.48 5.91
N GLY A 226 -16.67 7.92 6.21
CA GLY A 226 -16.47 6.49 6.34
C GLY A 226 -16.52 5.71 5.00
N ARG A 227 -16.45 6.39 3.84
CA ARG A 227 -16.38 5.72 2.55
C ARG A 227 -15.02 5.08 2.31
N ILE A 228 -13.97 5.64 2.89
CA ILE A 228 -12.62 5.07 2.93
C ILE A 228 -12.20 5.08 4.41
N ASP A 229 -12.22 3.91 5.02
CA ASP A 229 -11.84 3.74 6.44
C ASP A 229 -10.39 3.28 6.59
N SER A 230 -9.81 2.75 5.51
CA SER A 230 -8.50 2.12 5.53
C SER A 230 -7.72 2.40 4.25
N LYS A 231 -6.39 2.48 4.35
CA LYS A 231 -5.48 2.58 3.20
C LYS A 231 -5.49 1.37 2.26
N TYR A 232 -6.27 0.34 2.58
CA TYR A 232 -6.39 -0.89 1.78
C TYR A 232 -7.68 -0.92 0.95
N GLU A 233 -8.51 0.10 1.02
CA GLU A 233 -9.69 0.31 0.18
C GLU A 233 -9.35 1.23 -1.01
#